data_e4340f41c9056ca685104ff040d2995f
#
_entry.id   e4340f41c9056ca685104ff040d2995f
#
_cell.length_a   1.000
_cell.length_b   1.000
_cell.length_c   1.000
_cell.angle_alpha   90.00
_cell.angle_beta   90.00
_cell.angle_gamma   90.00
#
_symmetry.space_group_name_H-M   'P 1'
#
loop_
_entity.id
_entity.type
_entity.pdbx_description
1 polymer ?
#
loop_
_entity_poly.entity_id
_entity_poly.type
_entity_poly.pdbx_seq_one_letter_code
_entity_poly.pdbx_strand_id
1 'polypeptide(L)'
;MLRREDILPLVPHQGDMCLWDEVLAWSASDIVLRAHNHRDPAHPLRSDGRLRAVHLCEYGAQAMAVHGGLRARQRGGAVLPGVLVALRDVRLHVARIDDLDGAIEATAQVLAETGASQQYAFRIRHGGRLLAEGRAAVMLQPGQ
;
A
#
# COMPACT_ATOMS: atom_id res chain seq x y z
N MET A 1 1.01 -10.69 13.47
CA MET A 1 1.60 -9.47 12.89
C MET A 1 2.80 -9.84 12.03
N LEU A 2 2.90 -9.25 10.84
CA LEU A 2 4.03 -9.46 9.94
C LEU A 2 4.94 -8.24 9.95
N ARG A 3 6.24 -8.47 9.76
CA ARG A 3 7.27 -7.44 9.71
C ARG A 3 7.74 -7.23 8.27
N ARG A 4 8.57 -6.21 8.06
CA ARG A 4 9.13 -5.86 6.75
C ARG A 4 9.77 -7.06 6.03
N GLU A 5 10.52 -7.89 6.75
CA GLU A 5 11.17 -9.08 6.19
C GLU A 5 10.16 -10.11 5.66
N ASP A 6 8.94 -10.13 6.20
CA ASP A 6 7.86 -10.98 5.72
C ASP A 6 7.13 -10.37 4.52
N ILE A 7 7.17 -9.03 4.39
CA ILE A 7 6.52 -8.28 3.33
C ILE A 7 7.34 -8.32 2.04
N LEU A 8 8.65 -8.16 2.14
CA LEU A 8 9.53 -8.07 0.97
C LEU A 8 9.34 -9.22 -0.04
N PRO A 9 9.19 -10.49 0.37
CA PRO A 9 8.96 -11.57 -0.59
C PRO A 9 7.61 -11.52 -1.31
N LEU A 10 6.66 -10.71 -0.82
CA LEU A 10 5.30 -10.65 -1.34
C LEU A 10 5.13 -9.61 -2.45
N VAL A 11 6.04 -8.68 -2.58
CA VAL A 11 5.90 -7.50 -3.44
C VAL A 11 7.11 -7.37 -4.37
N PRO A 12 6.94 -6.75 -5.55
CA PRO A 12 8.07 -6.48 -6.45
C PRO A 12 8.97 -5.35 -5.94
N HIS A 13 8.47 -4.51 -5.04
CA HIS A 13 9.18 -3.35 -4.49
C HIS A 13 10.20 -3.82 -3.47
N GLN A 14 11.49 -3.64 -3.76
CA GLN A 14 12.59 -4.13 -2.92
C GLN A 14 13.39 -2.98 -2.30
N GLY A 15 14.09 -3.29 -1.21
CA GLY A 15 14.90 -2.31 -0.50
C GLY A 15 14.05 -1.14 -0.01
N ASP A 16 14.54 0.07 -0.17
CA ASP A 16 13.86 1.29 0.29
C ASP A 16 12.59 1.60 -0.47
N MET A 17 12.36 0.97 -1.63
CA MET A 17 11.12 1.12 -2.38
C MET A 17 9.97 0.30 -1.80
N CYS A 18 10.22 -0.60 -0.87
CA CYS A 18 9.17 -1.26 -0.09
C CYS A 18 8.78 -0.33 1.06
N LEU A 19 7.61 0.28 0.95
CA LEU A 19 7.21 1.38 1.84
C LEU A 19 6.60 0.94 3.17
N TRP A 20 6.05 -0.26 3.25
CA TRP A 20 5.38 -0.71 4.47
C TRP A 20 6.33 -1.49 5.37
N ASP A 21 6.23 -1.24 6.67
CA ASP A 21 7.08 -1.87 7.69
C ASP A 21 6.40 -3.05 8.37
N GLU A 22 5.06 -2.99 8.53
CA GLU A 22 4.32 -4.00 9.28
C GLU A 22 2.95 -4.24 8.68
N VAL A 23 2.49 -5.49 8.73
CA VAL A 23 1.08 -5.85 8.57
C VAL A 23 0.52 -6.09 9.95
N LEU A 24 -0.43 -5.28 10.37
CA LEU A 24 -1.03 -5.39 11.71
C LEU A 24 -2.12 -6.46 11.75
N ALA A 25 -2.90 -6.57 10.68
CA ALA A 25 -3.97 -7.54 10.54
C ALA A 25 -4.36 -7.66 9.07
N TRP A 26 -4.90 -8.81 8.68
CA TRP A 26 -5.46 -8.99 7.34
C TRP A 26 -6.47 -10.12 7.29
N SER A 27 -7.35 -10.04 6.31
CA SER A 27 -8.33 -11.07 5.99
C SER A 27 -8.43 -11.22 4.47
N ALA A 28 -9.31 -12.09 4.00
CA ALA A 28 -9.54 -12.22 2.56
C ALA A 28 -10.01 -10.92 1.90
N SER A 29 -10.64 -10.01 2.67
CA SER A 29 -11.25 -8.79 2.14
C SER A 29 -10.52 -7.51 2.49
N ASP A 30 -9.60 -7.51 3.47
CA ASP A 30 -8.95 -6.28 3.91
C ASP A 30 -7.57 -6.52 4.51
N ILE A 31 -6.84 -5.41 4.69
CA ILE A 31 -5.53 -5.40 5.31
C ILE A 31 -5.31 -4.08 6.04
N VAL A 32 -4.59 -4.13 7.15
CA VAL A 32 -4.14 -2.96 7.91
C VAL A 32 -2.62 -3.01 8.02
N LEU A 33 -1.97 -1.93 7.61
CA LEU A 33 -0.50 -1.82 7.61
C LEU A 33 -0.04 -0.58 8.35
N ARG A 34 1.24 -0.58 8.72
CA ARG A 34 1.89 0.55 9.38
C ARG A 34 3.28 0.79 8.82
N ALA A 35 3.67 2.06 8.73
CA ALA A 35 4.99 2.48 8.27
C ALA A 35 5.50 3.65 9.10
N HIS A 36 6.84 3.74 9.21
CA HIS A 36 7.53 4.76 10.00
C HIS A 36 8.54 5.57 9.17
N ASN A 37 8.61 5.33 7.86
CA ASN A 37 9.69 5.82 7.00
C ASN A 37 9.45 7.20 6.40
N HIS A 38 8.29 7.80 6.60
CA HIS A 38 7.91 9.05 5.92
C HIS A 38 8.73 10.27 6.39
N ARG A 39 9.41 10.18 7.52
CA ARG A 39 10.29 11.24 8.02
C ARG A 39 11.77 11.01 7.69
N ASP A 40 12.13 9.87 7.13
CA ASP A 40 13.51 9.56 6.78
C ASP A 40 13.99 10.50 5.68
N PRO A 41 15.07 11.27 5.90
CA PRO A 41 15.62 12.15 4.85
C PRO A 41 16.07 11.39 3.60
N ALA A 42 16.39 10.10 3.72
CA ALA A 42 16.81 9.25 2.61
C ALA A 42 15.63 8.56 1.89
N HIS A 43 14.38 8.89 2.24
CA HIS A 43 13.22 8.29 1.60
C HIS A 43 13.26 8.48 0.08
N PRO A 44 13.11 7.40 -0.72
CA PRO A 44 13.32 7.48 -2.17
C PRO A 44 12.36 8.40 -2.92
N LEU A 45 11.19 8.71 -2.33
CA LEU A 45 10.19 9.58 -2.94
C LEU A 45 10.29 11.03 -2.48
N ARG A 46 11.24 11.34 -1.59
CA ARG A 46 11.47 12.71 -1.15
C ARG A 46 12.04 13.58 -2.27
N SER A 47 11.59 14.83 -2.26
CA SER A 47 12.06 15.87 -3.19
C SER A 47 12.04 17.21 -2.47
N ASP A 48 13.11 17.99 -2.61
CA ASP A 48 13.24 19.30 -1.95
C ASP A 48 13.05 19.25 -0.42
N GLY A 49 13.52 18.18 0.22
CA GLY A 49 13.39 17.98 1.65
C GLY A 49 11.97 17.67 2.10
N ARG A 50 11.07 17.34 1.18
CA ARG A 50 9.66 17.09 1.49
C ARG A 50 9.19 15.78 0.89
N LEU A 51 8.28 15.13 1.58
CA LEU A 51 7.51 14.01 1.05
C LEU A 51 6.07 14.48 0.87
N ARG A 52 5.69 14.71 -0.37
CA ARG A 52 4.38 15.28 -0.71
C ARG A 52 3.29 14.22 -0.60
N ALA A 53 2.07 14.66 -0.28
CA ALA A 53 0.94 13.78 -0.05
C ALA A 53 0.57 12.93 -1.27
N VAL A 54 0.89 13.37 -2.49
CA VAL A 54 0.62 12.59 -3.70
C VAL A 54 1.28 11.20 -3.65
N HIS A 55 2.40 11.06 -2.95
CA HIS A 55 3.08 9.78 -2.79
C HIS A 55 2.32 8.79 -1.89
N LEU A 56 1.29 9.25 -1.17
CA LEU A 56 0.40 8.35 -0.46
C LEU A 56 -0.37 7.42 -1.40
N CYS A 57 -0.50 7.78 -2.67
CA CYS A 57 -1.04 6.88 -3.69
C CYS A 57 -0.14 5.65 -3.91
N GLU A 58 1.19 5.83 -3.85
CA GLU A 58 2.14 4.73 -3.92
C GLU A 58 2.04 3.82 -2.68
N TYR A 59 1.91 4.42 -1.49
CA TYR A 59 1.65 3.65 -0.27
C TYR A 59 0.37 2.83 -0.41
N GLY A 60 -0.69 3.43 -0.94
CA GLY A 60 -1.97 2.74 -1.17
C GLY A 60 -1.84 1.58 -2.15
N ALA A 61 -1.14 1.80 -3.27
CA ALA A 61 -0.91 0.76 -4.27
C ALA A 61 -0.10 -0.40 -3.68
N GLN A 62 0.93 -0.12 -2.90
CA GLN A 62 1.72 -1.17 -2.26
C GLN A 62 0.92 -1.92 -1.19
N ALA A 63 0.02 -1.26 -0.47
CA ALA A 63 -0.87 -1.94 0.48
C ALA A 63 -1.70 -3.02 -0.22
N MET A 64 -2.23 -2.71 -1.39
CA MET A 64 -2.98 -3.67 -2.20
C MET A 64 -2.10 -4.81 -2.70
N ALA A 65 -0.87 -4.51 -3.10
CA ALA A 65 0.08 -5.53 -3.55
C ALA A 65 0.43 -6.52 -2.42
N VAL A 66 0.63 -6.01 -1.21
CA VAL A 66 0.88 -6.87 -0.03
C VAL A 66 -0.32 -7.78 0.22
N HIS A 67 -1.52 -7.23 0.20
CA HIS A 67 -2.76 -8.01 0.40
C HIS A 67 -2.90 -9.11 -0.65
N GLY A 68 -2.70 -8.76 -1.91
CA GLY A 68 -2.74 -9.74 -3.00
C GLY A 68 -1.72 -10.86 -2.85
N GLY A 69 -0.50 -10.52 -2.42
CA GLY A 69 0.56 -11.48 -2.16
C GLY A 69 0.21 -12.45 -1.01
N LEU A 70 -0.34 -11.92 0.08
CA LEU A 70 -0.77 -12.75 1.22
C LEU A 70 -1.91 -13.70 0.82
N ARG A 71 -2.88 -13.21 0.06
CA ARG A 71 -4.00 -14.03 -0.41
C ARG A 71 -3.52 -15.15 -1.34
N ALA A 72 -2.63 -14.83 -2.26
CA ALA A 72 -2.07 -15.82 -3.19
C ALA A 72 -1.31 -16.91 -2.44
N ARG A 73 -0.49 -16.53 -1.47
CA ARG A 73 0.28 -17.47 -0.65
C ARG A 73 -0.64 -18.37 0.18
N GLN A 74 -1.70 -17.82 0.77
CA GLN A 74 -2.67 -18.60 1.55
C GLN A 74 -3.37 -19.66 0.69
N ARG A 75 -3.61 -19.36 -0.58
CA ARG A 75 -4.21 -20.31 -1.53
C ARG A 75 -3.21 -21.32 -2.10
N GLY A 76 -1.94 -21.25 -1.70
CA GLY A 76 -0.87 -22.09 -2.22
C GLY A 76 -0.43 -21.77 -3.63
N GLY A 77 -0.90 -20.64 -4.19
CA GLY A 77 -0.54 -20.19 -5.51
C GLY A 77 0.68 -19.30 -5.53
N ALA A 78 1.20 -19.07 -6.74
CA ALA A 78 2.24 -18.07 -6.93
C ALA A 78 1.66 -16.66 -6.80
N VAL A 79 2.49 -15.74 -6.32
CA VAL A 79 2.13 -14.32 -6.30
C VAL A 79 2.15 -13.81 -7.73
N LEU A 80 0.99 -13.41 -8.24
CA LEU A 80 0.87 -12.85 -9.59
C LEU A 80 1.19 -11.35 -9.54
N PRO A 81 2.00 -10.84 -10.46
CA PRO A 81 2.24 -9.41 -10.54
C PRO A 81 0.94 -8.69 -10.89
N GLY A 82 0.67 -7.60 -10.19
CA GLY A 82 -0.45 -6.72 -10.45
C GLY A 82 0.02 -5.44 -11.13
N VAL A 83 -0.78 -4.95 -12.06
CA VAL A 83 -0.56 -3.65 -12.71
C VAL A 83 -1.69 -2.72 -12.31
N LEU A 84 -1.33 -1.59 -11.71
CA LEU A 84 -2.28 -0.53 -11.41
C LEU A 84 -2.72 0.11 -12.73
N VAL A 85 -4.01 0.00 -13.04
CA VAL A 85 -4.54 0.52 -14.31
C VAL A 85 -5.40 1.76 -14.14
N ALA A 86 -5.90 2.05 -12.94
CA ALA A 86 -6.69 3.24 -12.69
C ALA A 86 -6.65 3.62 -11.21
N LEU A 87 -6.61 4.93 -10.96
CA LEU A 87 -6.90 5.53 -9.67
C LEU A 87 -8.13 6.41 -9.84
N ARG A 88 -9.06 6.34 -8.89
CA ARG A 88 -10.32 7.12 -8.91
C ARG A 88 -10.60 7.69 -7.54
N ASP A 89 -11.31 8.82 -7.53
CA ASP A 89 -11.81 9.45 -6.31
C ASP A 89 -10.69 9.70 -5.28
N VAL A 90 -9.48 9.99 -5.76
CA VAL A 90 -8.35 10.28 -4.89
C VAL A 90 -8.55 11.63 -4.23
N ARG A 91 -8.48 11.65 -2.90
CA ARG A 91 -8.53 12.87 -2.09
C ARG A 91 -7.33 12.93 -1.19
N LEU A 92 -6.61 14.03 -1.26
CA LEU A 92 -5.46 14.31 -0.42
C LEU A 92 -5.85 15.42 0.55
N HIS A 93 -5.83 15.12 1.86
CA HIS A 93 -6.29 16.03 2.89
C HIS A 93 -5.15 16.81 3.56
N VAL A 94 -3.91 16.54 3.15
CA VAL A 94 -2.70 17.24 3.61
C VAL A 94 -1.82 17.52 2.39
N ALA A 95 -0.87 18.45 2.54
CA ALA A 95 0.04 18.79 1.47
C ALA A 95 1.30 17.92 1.48
N ARG A 96 1.77 17.54 2.68
CA ARG A 96 3.01 16.78 2.89
C ARG A 96 2.87 15.93 4.15
N ILE A 97 3.74 14.91 4.27
CA ILE A 97 3.71 13.99 5.41
C ILE A 97 5.05 13.85 6.13
N ASP A 98 6.13 14.38 5.58
CA ASP A 98 7.47 14.28 6.18
C ASP A 98 7.60 14.97 7.54
N ASP A 99 6.65 15.82 7.89
CA ASP A 99 6.59 16.55 9.15
C ASP A 99 5.66 15.91 10.21
N LEU A 100 5.07 14.76 9.91
CA LEU A 100 4.15 14.07 10.84
C LEU A 100 4.92 13.14 11.78
N ASP A 101 4.74 13.34 13.08
CA ASP A 101 5.33 12.48 14.10
C ASP A 101 4.63 11.12 14.17
N GLY A 102 5.42 10.07 14.47
CA GLY A 102 4.89 8.74 14.65
C GLY A 102 4.55 8.04 13.34
N ALA A 103 3.85 6.93 13.45
CA ALA A 103 3.56 6.07 12.32
C ALA A 103 2.39 6.56 11.48
N ILE A 104 2.39 6.20 10.21
CA ILE A 104 1.20 6.26 9.36
C ILE A 104 0.62 4.85 9.21
N GLU A 105 -0.69 4.77 9.08
CA GLU A 105 -1.39 3.49 8.91
C GLU A 105 -2.27 3.52 7.67
N ALA A 106 -2.37 2.40 6.99
CA ALA A 106 -3.29 2.23 5.87
C ALA A 106 -4.25 1.09 6.12
N THR A 107 -5.45 1.26 5.58
CA THR A 107 -6.38 0.16 5.35
C THR A 107 -6.61 0.06 3.85
N ALA A 108 -6.66 -1.16 3.33
CA ALA A 108 -7.08 -1.43 1.97
C ALA A 108 -8.17 -2.50 2.01
N GLN A 109 -9.22 -2.31 1.23
CA GLN A 109 -10.38 -3.19 1.22
C GLN A 109 -10.75 -3.54 -0.20
N VAL A 110 -10.97 -4.84 -0.45
CA VAL A 110 -11.48 -5.32 -1.73
C VAL A 110 -12.93 -4.87 -1.90
N LEU A 111 -13.23 -4.17 -2.98
CA LEU A 111 -14.60 -3.76 -3.33
C LEU A 111 -15.22 -4.71 -4.31
N ALA A 112 -14.44 -5.20 -5.28
CA ALA A 112 -14.90 -6.13 -6.29
C ALA A 112 -13.70 -6.89 -6.85
N GLU A 113 -13.91 -8.12 -7.28
CA GLU A 113 -12.87 -8.87 -7.95
C GLU A 113 -13.44 -9.84 -8.97
N THR A 114 -12.64 -10.08 -10.00
CA THR A 114 -12.82 -11.14 -10.98
C THR A 114 -11.56 -12.01 -10.97
N GLY A 115 -11.50 -13.04 -11.81
CA GLY A 115 -10.28 -13.85 -11.91
C GLY A 115 -9.04 -13.09 -12.39
N ALA A 116 -9.23 -11.95 -13.07
CA ALA A 116 -8.15 -11.18 -13.71
C ALA A 116 -7.99 -9.77 -13.16
N SER A 117 -8.92 -9.27 -12.34
CA SER A 117 -8.87 -7.89 -11.87
C SER A 117 -9.39 -7.74 -10.44
N GLN A 118 -8.93 -6.70 -9.77
CA GLN A 118 -9.36 -6.36 -8.42
C GLN A 118 -9.59 -4.86 -8.33
N GLN A 119 -10.62 -4.48 -7.58
CA GLN A 119 -10.87 -3.09 -7.20
C GLN A 119 -10.77 -2.98 -5.70
N TYR A 120 -10.01 -1.97 -5.27
CA TYR A 120 -9.76 -1.67 -3.86
C TYR A 120 -10.16 -0.26 -3.52
N ALA A 121 -10.55 -0.05 -2.25
CA ALA A 121 -10.51 1.26 -1.62
C ALA A 121 -9.36 1.29 -0.63
N PHE A 122 -8.63 2.39 -0.56
CA PHE A 122 -7.58 2.57 0.43
C PHE A 122 -7.80 3.86 1.21
N ARG A 123 -7.36 3.85 2.48
CA ARG A 123 -7.35 5.01 3.35
C ARG A 123 -6.05 5.01 4.13
N ILE A 124 -5.42 6.16 4.23
CA ILE A 124 -4.16 6.33 4.96
C ILE A 124 -4.37 7.38 6.03
N ARG A 125 -4.01 7.04 7.26
CA ARG A 125 -4.26 7.86 8.44
C ARG A 125 -3.00 8.08 9.25
N HIS A 126 -3.02 9.18 10.00
CA HIS A 126 -2.02 9.48 11.01
C HIS A 126 -2.80 9.80 12.29
N GLY A 127 -2.66 8.93 13.30
CA GLY A 127 -3.53 9.00 14.45
C GLY A 127 -5.00 8.82 14.02
N GLY A 128 -5.88 9.67 14.48
CA GLY A 128 -7.28 9.68 14.07
C GLY A 128 -7.57 10.45 12.78
N ARG A 129 -6.55 11.05 12.14
CA ARG A 129 -6.72 11.94 11.00
C ARG A 129 -6.55 11.21 9.69
N LEU A 130 -7.52 11.34 8.79
CA LEU A 130 -7.43 10.84 7.43
C LEU A 130 -6.51 11.76 6.60
N LEU A 131 -5.45 11.19 6.03
CA LEU A 131 -4.49 11.91 5.20
C LEU A 131 -4.82 11.81 3.73
N ALA A 132 -5.22 10.62 3.27
CA ALA A 132 -5.53 10.35 1.88
C ALA A 132 -6.49 9.19 1.77
N GLU A 133 -7.25 9.16 0.68
CA GLU A 133 -8.14 8.06 0.33
C GLU A 133 -8.29 7.97 -1.18
N GLY A 134 -8.69 6.81 -1.66
CA GLY A 134 -8.93 6.62 -3.08
C GLY A 134 -9.39 5.22 -3.39
N ARG A 135 -9.69 5.01 -4.66
CA ARG A 135 -10.02 3.70 -5.23
C ARG A 135 -9.00 3.36 -6.29
N ALA A 136 -8.71 2.09 -6.43
CA ALA A 136 -7.75 1.61 -7.42
C ALA A 136 -8.26 0.37 -8.10
N ALA A 137 -7.98 0.26 -9.39
CA ALA A 137 -8.19 -0.95 -10.16
C ALA A 137 -6.84 -1.55 -10.53
N VAL A 138 -6.71 -2.86 -10.28
CA VAL A 138 -5.50 -3.62 -10.52
C VAL A 138 -5.82 -4.77 -11.46
N MET A 139 -5.04 -4.92 -12.51
CA MET A 139 -5.10 -6.08 -13.41
C MET A 139 -4.00 -7.05 -13.02
N LEU A 140 -4.37 -8.32 -12.82
CA LEU A 140 -3.42 -9.37 -12.52
C LEU A 140 -2.89 -9.92 -13.85
N GLN A 141 -1.55 -10.01 -13.96
CA GLN A 141 -0.93 -10.60 -15.13
C GLN A 141 -0.74 -12.10 -14.88
N PRO A 142 -1.23 -12.96 -15.79
CA PRO A 142 -0.98 -14.38 -15.66
C PRO A 142 0.51 -14.66 -15.72
N GLY A 143 1.00 -15.61 -14.92
CA GLY A 143 2.36 -16.10 -14.99
C GLY A 143 2.63 -16.72 -16.37
N GLN A 144 3.82 -16.54 -16.86
CA GLN A 144 4.26 -17.18 -18.09
C GLN A 144 5.00 -18.47 -17.81
#